data_23ab35cc3bea227a0b2e6807d31c7979
#
_entry.id   23ab35cc3bea227a0b2e6807d31c7979
#
_cell.length_a   1.000
_cell.length_b   1.000
_cell.length_c   1.000
_cell.angle_alpha   90.00
_cell.angle_beta   90.00
_cell.angle_gamma   90.00
#
_symmetry.space_group_name_H-M   'P 1'
#
loop_
_entity.id
_entity.type
_entity.pdbx_description
1 polymer ?
#
loop_
_entity_poly.entity_id
_entity_poly.type
_entity_poly.pdbx_seq_one_letter_code
_entity_poly.pdbx_strand_id
1 'polypeptide(L)'
;MTVPHDTSGDLELLLRRIIREETGLTPVALAEKWRGGTFILRPGTPGLQEKSWPIETFYHKVVMLRNRLRTLEQHVNASDLPDDVKVKLQGYVTGCYGSLTSFNVLFANDDDQFKGSGSE
;
A
#
# COMPACT_ATOMS: atom_id res chain seq x y z
N MET A 1 -6.83 -32.56 -25.86
CA MET A 1 -7.12 -31.19 -25.45
C MET A 1 -5.87 -30.34 -25.63
N THR A 2 -6.00 -29.22 -26.29
CA THR A 2 -4.86 -28.34 -26.52
C THR A 2 -4.68 -27.42 -25.31
N VAL A 3 -3.46 -27.41 -24.76
CA VAL A 3 -3.13 -26.51 -23.66
C VAL A 3 -2.79 -25.15 -24.25
N PRO A 4 -3.32 -24.04 -23.69
CA PRO A 4 -2.96 -22.72 -24.15
C PRO A 4 -1.44 -22.48 -24.05
N HIS A 5 -0.91 -21.68 -24.97
CA HIS A 5 0.50 -21.39 -25.01
C HIS A 5 1.05 -20.73 -23.76
N ASP A 6 0.25 -19.86 -23.15
CA ASP A 6 0.67 -19.10 -21.96
C ASP A 6 -0.25 -19.41 -20.79
N THR A 7 -0.07 -20.61 -20.25
CA THR A 7 -0.82 -21.02 -19.04
C THR A 7 -0.29 -20.36 -17.78
N SER A 8 0.98 -19.93 -17.76
CA SER A 8 1.53 -19.29 -16.57
C SER A 8 0.99 -17.89 -16.36
N GLY A 9 0.76 -17.12 -17.43
CA GLY A 9 0.12 -15.81 -17.33
C GLY A 9 -1.32 -15.92 -16.88
N ASP A 10 -2.06 -16.88 -17.43
CA ASP A 10 -3.44 -17.13 -17.02
C ASP A 10 -3.55 -17.59 -15.58
N LEU A 11 -2.64 -18.45 -15.16
CA LEU A 11 -2.57 -18.91 -13.77
C LEU A 11 -2.27 -17.77 -12.81
N GLU A 12 -1.34 -16.91 -13.15
CA GLU A 12 -0.99 -15.75 -12.33
C GLU A 12 -2.22 -14.83 -12.16
N LEU A 13 -2.94 -14.54 -13.23
CA LEU A 13 -4.13 -13.70 -13.16
C LEU A 13 -5.22 -14.32 -12.28
N LEU A 14 -5.41 -15.64 -12.40
CA LEU A 14 -6.37 -16.35 -11.58
C LEU A 14 -5.97 -16.31 -10.10
N LEU A 15 -4.71 -16.56 -9.79
CA LEU A 15 -4.21 -16.50 -8.41
C LEU A 15 -4.37 -15.11 -7.81
N ARG A 16 -4.08 -14.06 -8.58
CA ARG A 16 -4.28 -12.68 -8.13
C ARG A 16 -5.74 -12.41 -7.84
N ARG A 17 -6.65 -12.91 -8.66
CA ARG A 17 -8.08 -12.77 -8.44
C ARG A 17 -8.51 -13.49 -7.17
N ILE A 18 -8.09 -14.74 -6.99
CA ILE A 18 -8.44 -15.54 -5.81
C ILE A 18 -7.94 -14.86 -4.55
N ILE A 19 -6.70 -14.41 -4.53
CA ILE A 19 -6.12 -13.70 -3.39
C ILE A 19 -6.94 -12.45 -3.08
N ARG A 20 -7.31 -11.68 -4.08
CA ARG A 20 -8.11 -10.47 -3.91
C ARG A 20 -9.48 -10.79 -3.31
N GLU A 21 -10.16 -11.80 -3.84
CA GLU A 21 -11.51 -12.18 -3.40
C GLU A 21 -11.49 -12.74 -1.98
N GLU A 22 -10.50 -13.56 -1.65
CA GLU A 22 -10.42 -14.22 -0.34
C GLU A 22 -9.89 -13.28 0.76
N THR A 23 -8.97 -12.39 0.44
CA THR A 23 -8.31 -11.54 1.44
C THR A 23 -8.80 -10.10 1.41
N GLY A 24 -9.45 -9.69 0.33
CA GLY A 24 -9.82 -8.29 0.10
C GLY A 24 -8.62 -7.40 -0.21
N LEU A 25 -7.45 -7.98 -0.44
CA LEU A 25 -6.22 -7.24 -0.71
C LEU A 25 -5.84 -7.31 -2.18
N THR A 26 -5.41 -6.19 -2.75
CA THR A 26 -4.87 -6.12 -4.09
C THR A 26 -3.35 -6.19 -4.00
N PRO A 27 -2.69 -7.08 -4.78
CA PRO A 27 -1.23 -7.11 -4.80
C PRO A 27 -0.66 -5.76 -5.24
N VAL A 28 0.33 -5.28 -4.49
CA VAL A 28 0.94 -3.97 -4.71
C VAL A 28 2.45 -4.16 -4.81
N ALA A 29 3.01 -3.84 -5.97
CA ALA A 29 4.40 -4.13 -6.27
C ALA A 29 5.33 -3.05 -5.74
N LEU A 30 6.44 -3.48 -5.12
CA LEU A 30 7.57 -2.64 -4.75
C LEU A 30 8.33 -2.24 -6.02
N ALA A 31 8.76 -0.99 -6.12
CA ALA A 31 9.58 -0.54 -7.24
C ALA A 31 10.86 -1.37 -7.31
N GLU A 32 11.22 -1.78 -8.54
CA GLU A 32 12.31 -2.71 -8.78
C GLU A 32 13.64 -2.24 -8.19
N LYS A 33 13.90 -0.93 -8.24
CA LYS A 33 15.15 -0.36 -7.75
C LYS A 33 15.36 -0.54 -6.25
N TRP A 34 14.30 -0.85 -5.49
CA TRP A 34 14.39 -1.04 -4.05
C TRP A 34 14.53 -2.50 -3.63
N ARG A 35 14.27 -3.43 -4.52
CA ARG A 35 14.29 -4.86 -4.18
C ARG A 35 15.63 -5.26 -3.62
N GLY A 36 15.59 -5.99 -2.52
CA GLY A 36 16.80 -6.45 -1.81
C GLY A 36 17.51 -5.35 -1.04
N GLY A 37 16.95 -4.15 -1.02
CA GLY A 37 17.52 -3.02 -0.30
C GLY A 37 17.27 -3.07 1.20
N THR A 38 17.71 -2.02 1.87
CA THR A 38 17.65 -1.92 3.32
C THR A 38 17.04 -0.59 3.74
N PHE A 39 16.11 -0.65 4.68
CA PHE A 39 15.58 0.53 5.36
C PHE A 39 16.44 0.78 6.59
N ILE A 40 17.04 1.96 6.71
CA ILE A 40 18.00 2.28 7.76
C ILE A 40 17.52 3.50 8.54
N LEU A 41 17.52 3.39 9.86
CA LEU A 41 17.41 4.53 10.76
C LEU A 41 18.80 4.83 11.31
N ARG A 42 19.35 5.95 10.89
CA ARG A 42 20.68 6.39 11.33
C ARG A 42 20.54 7.49 12.36
N PRO A 43 21.12 7.31 13.56
CA PRO A 43 21.09 8.37 14.58
C PRO A 43 21.76 9.65 14.10
N GLY A 44 21.26 10.80 14.58
CA GLY A 44 21.90 12.08 14.32
C GLY A 44 23.20 12.26 15.08
N THR A 45 23.39 11.52 16.17
CA THR A 45 24.61 11.58 16.97
C THR A 45 25.58 10.52 16.50
N PRO A 46 26.83 10.89 16.10
CA PRO A 46 27.83 9.91 15.67
C PRO A 46 28.15 8.89 16.78
N GLY A 47 28.44 7.65 16.37
CA GLY A 47 28.84 6.59 17.29
C GLY A 47 27.69 5.80 17.90
N LEU A 48 26.45 6.21 17.69
CA LEU A 48 25.28 5.43 18.12
C LEU A 48 24.91 4.41 17.06
N GLN A 49 24.28 3.32 17.50
CA GLN A 49 23.97 2.19 16.66
C GLN A 49 22.79 2.48 15.72
N GLU A 50 22.96 2.17 14.45
CA GLU A 50 21.86 2.21 13.46
C GLU A 50 20.92 1.06 13.70
N LYS A 51 19.65 1.23 13.27
CA LYS A 51 18.69 0.15 13.13
C LYS A 51 18.37 -0.04 11.66
N SER A 52 18.26 -1.28 11.25
CA SER A 52 17.96 -1.58 9.86
C SER A 52 17.02 -2.76 9.73
N TRP A 53 16.25 -2.75 8.65
CA TRP A 53 15.34 -3.83 8.26
C TRP A 53 15.45 -4.05 6.76
N PRO A 54 15.21 -5.27 6.26
CA PRO A 54 15.00 -5.44 4.83
C PRO A 54 13.91 -4.49 4.34
N ILE A 55 14.11 -3.87 3.17
CA ILE A 55 13.12 -2.93 2.64
C ILE A 55 11.76 -3.60 2.45
N GLU A 56 11.74 -4.88 2.09
CA GLU A 56 10.51 -5.64 1.92
C GLU A 56 9.68 -5.69 3.20
N THR A 57 10.34 -5.82 4.36
CA THR A 57 9.66 -5.83 5.65
C THR A 57 8.99 -4.49 5.94
N PHE A 58 9.68 -3.41 5.69
CA PHE A 58 9.12 -2.07 5.85
C PHE A 58 7.99 -1.82 4.84
N TYR A 59 8.22 -2.19 3.59
CA TYR A 59 7.25 -2.01 2.52
C TYR A 59 5.95 -2.74 2.82
N HIS A 60 6.03 -3.96 3.36
CA HIS A 60 4.84 -4.72 3.75
C HIS A 60 3.98 -3.92 4.73
N LYS A 61 4.59 -3.26 5.71
CA LYS A 61 3.86 -2.43 6.67
C LYS A 61 3.18 -1.25 5.99
N VAL A 62 3.85 -0.62 5.04
CA VAL A 62 3.30 0.50 4.27
C VAL A 62 2.10 0.04 3.46
N VAL A 63 2.20 -1.10 2.79
CA VAL A 63 1.10 -1.67 1.99
C VAL A 63 -0.08 -2.05 2.87
N MET A 64 0.16 -2.66 4.02
CA MET A 64 -0.91 -3.03 4.95
C MET A 64 -1.66 -1.80 5.45
N LEU A 65 -0.95 -0.74 5.78
CA LEU A 65 -1.59 0.52 6.21
C LEU A 65 -2.43 1.12 5.07
N ARG A 66 -1.87 1.15 3.87
CA ARG A 66 -2.57 1.63 2.67
C ARG A 66 -3.90 0.87 2.47
N ASN A 67 -3.81 -0.45 2.51
CA ASN A 67 -4.98 -1.29 2.27
C ASN A 67 -6.04 -1.11 3.35
N ARG A 68 -5.62 -0.98 4.60
CA ARG A 68 -6.54 -0.74 5.73
C ARG A 68 -7.24 0.60 5.62
N LEU A 69 -6.53 1.64 5.22
CA LEU A 69 -7.13 2.96 5.00
C LEU A 69 -8.14 2.91 3.86
N ARG A 70 -7.84 2.21 2.78
CA ARG A 70 -8.77 2.04 1.66
C ARG A 70 -10.02 1.26 2.08
N THR A 71 -9.85 0.22 2.89
CA THR A 71 -10.97 -0.54 3.43
C THR A 71 -11.84 0.32 4.33
N LEU A 72 -11.22 1.12 5.20
CA LEU A 72 -11.94 2.05 6.06
C LEU A 72 -12.75 3.04 5.23
N GLU A 73 -12.15 3.60 4.20
CA GLU A 73 -12.81 4.53 3.29
C GLU A 73 -14.04 3.90 2.65
N GLN A 74 -13.92 2.65 2.18
CA GLN A 74 -15.04 1.92 1.60
C GLN A 74 -16.17 1.71 2.61
N HIS A 75 -15.84 1.36 3.85
CA HIS A 75 -16.85 1.18 4.89
C HIS A 75 -17.55 2.48 5.26
N VAL A 76 -16.82 3.57 5.32
CA VAL A 76 -17.42 4.89 5.57
C VAL A 76 -18.39 5.24 4.44
N ASN A 77 -17.98 5.04 3.19
CA ASN A 77 -18.79 5.36 2.02
C ASN A 77 -20.06 4.53 1.94
N ALA A 78 -19.99 3.26 2.35
CA ALA A 78 -21.12 2.34 2.32
C ALA A 78 -22.01 2.41 3.56
N SER A 79 -21.64 3.19 4.56
CA SER A 79 -22.37 3.27 5.83
C SER A 79 -23.64 4.11 5.70
N ASP A 80 -24.53 3.98 6.70
CA ASP A 80 -25.75 4.80 6.82
C ASP A 80 -25.51 6.09 7.60
N LEU A 81 -24.26 6.46 7.80
CA LEU A 81 -23.94 7.71 8.51
C LEU A 81 -24.47 8.93 7.76
N PRO A 82 -24.83 10.02 8.46
CA PRO A 82 -25.18 11.27 7.81
C PRO A 82 -24.05 11.78 6.91
N ASP A 83 -24.40 12.45 5.82
CA ASP A 83 -23.44 12.90 4.81
C ASP A 83 -22.36 13.81 5.39
N ASP A 84 -22.70 14.69 6.32
CA ASP A 84 -21.74 15.57 6.98
C ASP A 84 -20.70 14.79 7.79
N VAL A 85 -21.12 13.71 8.43
CA VAL A 85 -20.21 12.82 9.18
C VAL A 85 -19.31 12.05 8.21
N LYS A 86 -19.88 11.55 7.10
CA LYS A 86 -19.07 10.86 6.08
C LYS A 86 -17.98 11.78 5.53
N VAL A 87 -18.32 13.00 5.18
CA VAL A 87 -17.35 13.97 4.66
C VAL A 87 -16.22 14.22 5.66
N LYS A 88 -16.58 14.36 6.94
CA LYS A 88 -15.59 14.55 7.99
C LYS A 88 -14.64 13.36 8.11
N LEU A 89 -15.17 12.14 8.11
CA LEU A 89 -14.36 10.93 8.22
C LEU A 89 -13.49 10.73 6.98
N GLN A 90 -14.04 10.99 5.79
CA GLN A 90 -13.27 10.97 4.54
C GLN A 90 -12.12 11.95 4.58
N GLY A 91 -12.32 13.13 5.19
CA GLY A 91 -11.28 14.13 5.37
C GLY A 91 -10.11 13.61 6.21
N TYR A 92 -10.40 12.85 7.27
CA TYR A 92 -9.35 12.23 8.07
C TYR A 92 -8.57 11.17 7.29
N VAL A 93 -9.26 10.36 6.50
CA VAL A 93 -8.61 9.34 5.67
C VAL A 93 -7.72 10.02 4.62
N THR A 94 -8.23 11.04 3.95
CA THR A 94 -7.46 11.81 2.97
C THR A 94 -6.23 12.46 3.62
N GLY A 95 -6.38 12.97 4.83
CA GLY A 95 -5.27 13.51 5.60
C GLY A 95 -4.21 12.46 5.92
N CYS A 96 -4.61 11.23 6.23
CA CYS A 96 -3.67 10.13 6.42
C CYS A 96 -2.88 9.85 5.15
N TYR A 97 -3.55 9.79 4.00
CA TYR A 97 -2.86 9.62 2.72
C TYR A 97 -1.85 10.74 2.48
N GLY A 98 -2.25 11.99 2.74
CA GLY A 98 -1.35 13.12 2.59
C GLY A 98 -0.10 13.02 3.45
N SER A 99 -0.24 12.51 4.67
CA SER A 99 0.88 12.32 5.59
C SER A 99 1.85 11.22 5.15
N LEU A 100 1.43 10.35 4.22
CA LEU A 100 2.20 9.18 3.81
C LEU A 100 2.80 9.31 2.41
N THR A 101 2.66 10.48 1.77
CA THR A 101 3.10 10.68 0.38
C THR A 101 4.61 10.52 0.21
N SER A 102 5.40 10.74 1.25
CA SER A 102 6.85 10.51 1.20
C SER A 102 7.19 9.06 0.86
N PHE A 103 6.32 8.11 1.18
CA PHE A 103 6.53 6.69 0.90
C PHE A 103 6.10 6.28 -0.51
N ASN A 104 5.55 7.21 -1.29
CA ASN A 104 5.13 6.90 -2.67
C ASN A 104 6.31 6.44 -3.54
N VAL A 105 7.52 6.82 -3.18
CA VAL A 105 8.73 6.39 -3.88
C VAL A 105 8.93 4.86 -3.88
N LEU A 106 8.28 4.17 -2.95
CA LEU A 106 8.41 2.71 -2.82
C LEU A 106 7.57 1.94 -3.84
N PHE A 107 6.49 2.53 -4.35
CA PHE A 107 5.54 1.83 -5.21
C PHE A 107 6.05 1.77 -6.64
N ALA A 108 5.88 0.61 -7.28
CA ALA A 108 6.20 0.45 -8.69
C ALA A 108 5.23 1.21 -9.59
N ASN A 109 3.96 1.33 -9.18
CA ASN A 109 2.90 1.92 -10.00
C ASN A 109 2.30 3.15 -9.33
N ASP A 110 2.07 4.20 -10.12
CA ASP A 110 1.48 5.44 -9.62
C ASP A 110 0.08 5.22 -9.05
N ASP A 111 -0.68 4.28 -9.60
CA ASP A 111 -2.03 3.99 -9.13
C ASP A 111 -2.07 3.46 -7.71
N ASP A 112 -0.97 2.89 -7.24
CA ASP A 112 -0.88 2.32 -5.89
C ASP A 112 -0.48 3.35 -4.83
N GLN A 113 -0.01 4.51 -5.24
CA GLN A 113 0.51 5.54 -4.36
C GLN A 113 -0.56 6.15 -3.46
N PHE A 114 -0.12 6.70 -2.34
CA PHE A 114 -0.99 7.50 -1.47
C PHE A 114 -1.35 8.80 -2.19
N LYS A 115 -2.65 9.10 -2.28
CA LYS A 115 -3.15 10.32 -2.92
C LYS A 115 -4.06 11.03 -1.94
N GLY A 116 -3.54 12.09 -1.38
CA GLY A 116 -4.28 12.87 -0.41
C GLY A 116 -4.09 14.36 -0.63
N SER A 117 -4.78 15.16 0.17
CA SER A 117 -4.73 16.62 0.10
C SER A 117 -3.59 17.20 0.92
N GLY A 118 -2.83 16.38 1.65
CA GLY A 118 -1.72 16.85 2.46
C GLY A 118 -0.46 17.04 1.66
N SER A 119 0.42 17.91 2.13
CA SER A 119 1.78 18.01 1.62
C SER A 119 2.74 17.29 2.57
N GLU A 120 3.86 16.91 2.04
CA GLU A 120 4.91 16.26 2.84
C GLU A 120 5.50 17.16 3.90
#